data_c1dec08d5ac2af90d6fdc92d25088074
#
_entry.id   c1dec08d5ac2af90d6fdc92d25088074
#
_cell.length_a   1.000
_cell.length_b   1.000
_cell.length_c   1.000
_cell.angle_alpha   90.00
_cell.angle_beta   90.00
_cell.angle_gamma   90.00
#
_symmetry.space_group_name_H-M   'P 1'
#
loop_
_entity.id
_entity.type
_entity.pdbx_description
1 polymer ?
#
loop_
_entity_poly.entity_id
_entity_poly.type
_entity_poly.pdbx_seq_one_letter_code
_entity_poly.pdbx_strand_id
1 'polypeptide(L)'
;NAFLEQREPAGGVIWQSLASSAAENKIWLIGGSIPEADGERTYNTSFVFDRSGRQVTAHRKMHLFDIDVEDGQSFRESQTFTAGDQITVFETEFGRMGLCICFDIRFPELSRLMALDGAKVIFCPASFNMTTGPAHWELMFRARALENQVFTVGCASARDVKGSYVSYANSMIVSPWGDVLARAGADEAIIT
;
A
#
# COMPACT_ATOMS: atom_id res chain seq x y z
N ASN A 1 1.11 10.67 -20.03
CA ASN A 1 1.06 10.45 -18.57
C ASN A 1 1.69 9.09 -18.28
N ALA A 2 2.84 9.08 -17.60
CA ALA A 2 3.65 7.88 -17.37
C ALA A 2 2.84 6.72 -16.73
N PHE A 3 1.87 7.01 -15.88
CA PHE A 3 1.00 5.97 -15.30
C PHE A 3 0.10 5.28 -16.34
N LEU A 4 -0.41 6.03 -17.31
CA LEU A 4 -1.26 5.47 -18.38
C LEU A 4 -0.46 4.63 -19.37
N GLU A 5 0.81 4.95 -19.57
CA GLU A 5 1.71 4.19 -20.45
C GLU A 5 2.11 2.84 -19.85
N GLN A 6 2.10 2.74 -18.51
CA GLN A 6 2.46 1.52 -17.76
C GLN A 6 1.25 0.71 -17.29
N ARG A 7 0.02 1.15 -17.62
CA ARG A 7 -1.17 0.43 -17.20
C ARG A 7 -1.29 -0.92 -17.89
N GLU A 8 -1.63 -1.93 -17.11
CA GLU A 8 -1.85 -3.28 -17.62
C GLU A 8 -3.09 -3.92 -17.00
N PRO A 9 -3.77 -4.85 -17.69
CA PRO A 9 -4.84 -5.62 -17.07
C PRO A 9 -4.28 -6.60 -16.03
N ALA A 10 -5.12 -7.12 -15.16
CA ALA A 10 -4.78 -8.30 -14.36
C ALA A 10 -4.32 -9.42 -15.30
N GLY A 11 -3.19 -10.06 -14.98
CA GLY A 11 -2.52 -11.01 -15.86
C GLY A 11 -1.48 -10.38 -16.81
N GLY A 12 -1.24 -9.08 -16.73
CA GLY A 12 -0.19 -8.39 -17.48
C GLY A 12 1.23 -8.75 -17.01
N VAL A 13 2.23 -8.08 -17.56
CA VAL A 13 3.65 -8.43 -17.35
C VAL A 13 4.09 -8.28 -15.89
N ILE A 14 3.71 -7.16 -15.25
CA ILE A 14 4.06 -6.92 -13.84
C ILE A 14 3.31 -7.91 -12.95
N TRP A 15 2.01 -8.10 -13.21
CA TRP A 15 1.21 -9.08 -12.49
C TRP A 15 1.82 -10.48 -12.56
N GLN A 16 2.24 -10.93 -13.77
CA GLN A 16 2.89 -12.25 -13.95
C GLN A 16 4.22 -12.33 -13.22
N SER A 17 5.02 -11.27 -13.21
CA SER A 17 6.27 -11.21 -12.46
C SER A 17 6.06 -11.37 -10.96
N LEU A 18 5.03 -10.70 -10.41
CA LEU A 18 4.66 -10.83 -8.99
C LEU A 18 4.17 -12.24 -8.67
N ALA A 19 3.30 -12.81 -9.50
CA ALA A 19 2.80 -14.18 -9.34
C ALA A 19 3.94 -15.22 -9.38
N SER A 20 4.85 -15.10 -10.34
CA SER A 20 6.04 -15.96 -10.45
C SER A 20 6.95 -15.83 -9.24
N SER A 21 7.22 -14.61 -8.79
CA SER A 21 8.03 -14.35 -7.59
C SER A 21 7.44 -15.00 -6.33
N ALA A 22 6.12 -14.92 -6.16
CA ALA A 22 5.43 -15.59 -5.05
C ALA A 22 5.58 -17.12 -5.11
N ALA A 23 5.37 -17.72 -6.30
CA ALA A 23 5.46 -19.17 -6.51
C ALA A 23 6.90 -19.71 -6.35
N GLU A 24 7.88 -19.08 -6.98
CA GLU A 24 9.28 -19.49 -6.95
C GLU A 24 9.87 -19.44 -5.54
N ASN A 25 9.52 -18.41 -4.76
CA ASN A 25 9.99 -18.25 -3.39
C ASN A 25 9.06 -18.91 -2.34
N LYS A 26 7.90 -19.42 -2.75
CA LYS A 26 6.88 -20.03 -1.88
C LYS A 26 6.44 -19.11 -0.74
N ILE A 27 6.20 -17.84 -1.06
CA ILE A 27 5.80 -16.80 -0.11
C ILE A 27 4.41 -16.26 -0.44
N TRP A 28 3.73 -15.71 0.57
CA TRP A 28 2.67 -14.74 0.35
C TRP A 28 3.31 -13.43 -0.12
N LEU A 29 2.75 -12.84 -1.16
CA LEU A 29 3.28 -11.61 -1.72
C LEU A 29 2.18 -10.57 -1.87
N ILE A 30 2.41 -9.38 -1.30
CA ILE A 30 1.63 -8.17 -1.55
C ILE A 30 2.50 -7.26 -2.42
N GLY A 31 2.14 -7.12 -3.67
CA GLY A 31 3.02 -6.63 -4.73
C GLY A 31 3.12 -5.11 -4.85
N GLY A 32 3.00 -4.36 -3.76
CA GLY A 32 2.93 -2.90 -3.88
C GLY A 32 1.65 -2.48 -4.58
N SER A 33 1.71 -1.45 -5.44
CA SER A 33 0.56 -1.11 -6.29
C SER A 33 1.01 -0.70 -7.69
N ILE A 34 0.16 -1.03 -8.69
CA ILE A 34 0.40 -0.73 -10.10
C ILE A 34 -0.83 -0.10 -10.74
N PRO A 35 -0.67 0.60 -11.88
CA PRO A 35 -1.80 1.06 -12.68
C PRO A 35 -2.49 -0.13 -13.35
N GLU A 36 -3.65 -0.52 -12.84
CA GLU A 36 -4.49 -1.57 -13.41
C GLU A 36 -5.43 -1.00 -14.47
N ALA A 37 -5.46 -1.62 -15.64
CA ALA A 37 -6.44 -1.35 -16.69
C ALA A 37 -7.66 -2.28 -16.52
N ASP A 38 -8.86 -1.71 -16.38
CA ASP A 38 -10.13 -2.43 -16.40
C ASP A 38 -11.11 -1.69 -17.33
N GLY A 39 -11.20 -2.18 -18.55
CA GLY A 39 -11.87 -1.48 -19.64
C GLY A 39 -11.25 -0.10 -19.89
N GLU A 40 -12.06 0.94 -19.85
CA GLU A 40 -11.62 2.33 -20.03
C GLU A 40 -11.05 2.93 -18.73
N ARG A 41 -11.28 2.31 -17.58
CA ARG A 41 -10.85 2.82 -16.27
C ARG A 41 -9.45 2.38 -15.95
N THR A 42 -8.77 3.21 -15.15
CA THR A 42 -7.47 2.89 -14.57
C THR A 42 -7.57 2.96 -13.07
N TYR A 43 -7.09 1.94 -12.36
CA TYR A 43 -7.07 1.88 -10.91
C TYR A 43 -5.63 1.81 -10.38
N ASN A 44 -5.42 2.31 -9.18
CA ASN A 44 -4.19 2.09 -8.44
C ASN A 44 -4.42 0.83 -7.59
N THR A 45 -3.83 -0.31 -8.01
CA THR A 45 -4.21 -1.63 -7.49
C THR A 45 -3.02 -2.40 -6.92
N SER A 46 -3.21 -2.93 -5.72
CA SER A 46 -2.28 -3.86 -5.08
C SER A 46 -2.86 -5.28 -5.14
N PHE A 47 -2.10 -6.21 -5.72
CA PHE A 47 -2.46 -7.62 -5.86
C PHE A 47 -1.84 -8.46 -4.74
N VAL A 48 -2.57 -9.47 -4.27
CA VAL A 48 -2.12 -10.43 -3.26
C VAL A 48 -2.03 -11.81 -3.87
N PHE A 49 -0.87 -12.44 -3.75
CA PHE A 49 -0.60 -13.78 -4.25
C PHE A 49 -0.29 -14.74 -3.10
N ASP A 50 -0.81 -15.96 -3.19
CA ASP A 50 -0.45 -17.05 -2.29
C ASP A 50 0.89 -17.71 -2.71
N ARG A 51 1.35 -18.68 -1.92
CA ARG A 51 2.62 -19.41 -2.13
C ARG A 51 2.70 -20.21 -3.42
N SER A 52 1.59 -20.37 -4.13
CA SER A 52 1.55 -21.01 -5.44
C SER A 52 1.56 -20.01 -6.60
N GLY A 53 1.58 -18.70 -6.29
CA GLY A 53 1.46 -17.64 -7.28
C GLY A 53 0.03 -17.37 -7.74
N ARG A 54 -0.98 -17.96 -7.08
CA ARG A 54 -2.38 -17.70 -7.39
C ARG A 54 -2.79 -16.37 -6.74
N GLN A 55 -3.41 -15.50 -7.50
CA GLN A 55 -4.03 -14.30 -6.95
C GLN A 55 -5.18 -14.67 -6.01
N VAL A 56 -5.10 -14.21 -4.77
CA VAL A 56 -6.12 -14.42 -3.74
C VAL A 56 -7.11 -13.27 -3.74
N THR A 57 -6.61 -12.05 -3.81
CA THR A 57 -7.42 -10.82 -3.84
C THR A 57 -6.64 -9.67 -4.47
N ALA A 58 -7.30 -8.54 -4.62
CA ALA A 58 -6.70 -7.27 -5.00
C ALA A 58 -7.40 -6.13 -4.27
N HIS A 59 -6.69 -5.07 -3.98
CA HIS A 59 -7.23 -3.83 -3.44
C HIS A 59 -7.04 -2.71 -4.45
N ARG A 60 -8.13 -2.08 -4.87
CA ARG A 60 -8.13 -0.83 -5.64
C ARG A 60 -8.20 0.33 -4.66
N LYS A 61 -7.23 1.22 -4.70
CA LYS A 61 -7.14 2.38 -3.81
C LYS A 61 -8.47 3.15 -3.77
N MET A 62 -9.03 3.29 -2.57
CA MET A 62 -10.35 3.90 -2.37
C MET A 62 -10.27 5.42 -2.28
N HIS A 63 -9.22 5.94 -1.64
CA HIS A 63 -9.04 7.37 -1.41
C HIS A 63 -7.89 7.88 -2.28
N LEU A 64 -8.23 8.58 -3.35
CA LEU A 64 -7.25 9.15 -4.27
C LEU A 64 -6.58 10.36 -3.65
N PHE A 65 -5.29 10.53 -3.93
CA PHE A 65 -4.48 11.59 -3.37
C PHE A 65 -4.60 12.86 -4.22
N ASP A 66 -5.59 13.68 -3.89
CA ASP A 66 -5.77 14.99 -4.46
C ASP A 66 -5.37 16.03 -3.43
N ILE A 67 -4.30 16.77 -3.70
CA ILE A 67 -3.82 17.86 -2.84
C ILE A 67 -3.60 19.13 -3.66
N ASP A 68 -3.85 20.24 -3.01
CA ASP A 68 -3.55 21.56 -3.51
C ASP A 68 -3.10 22.41 -2.32
N VAL A 69 -1.79 22.62 -2.22
CA VAL A 69 -1.18 23.36 -1.10
C VAL A 69 -0.73 24.70 -1.63
N GLU A 70 -1.21 25.77 -1.03
CA GLU A 70 -0.82 27.14 -1.37
C GLU A 70 0.72 27.27 -1.26
N ASP A 71 1.36 27.78 -2.29
CA ASP A 71 2.81 27.87 -2.45
C ASP A 71 3.55 26.52 -2.35
N GLY A 72 2.83 25.41 -2.53
CA GLY A 72 3.34 24.05 -2.37
C GLY A 72 3.05 23.14 -3.55
N GLN A 73 2.86 21.86 -3.24
CA GLN A 73 2.60 20.81 -4.23
C GLN A 73 1.10 20.76 -4.58
N SER A 74 0.77 20.83 -5.88
CA SER A 74 -0.54 20.46 -6.41
C SER A 74 -0.41 19.12 -7.13
N PHE A 75 -1.24 18.16 -6.77
CA PHE A 75 -1.30 16.84 -7.40
C PHE A 75 -2.73 16.29 -7.33
N ARG A 76 -3.23 15.78 -8.45
CA ARG A 76 -4.58 15.22 -8.56
C ARG A 76 -4.53 13.82 -9.16
N GLU A 77 -4.51 12.82 -8.28
CA GLU A 77 -4.54 11.40 -8.67
C GLU A 77 -5.84 11.05 -9.41
N SER A 78 -6.96 11.71 -9.04
CA SER A 78 -8.28 11.53 -9.65
C SER A 78 -8.35 11.90 -11.14
N GLN A 79 -7.38 12.65 -11.66
CA GLN A 79 -7.29 12.92 -13.10
C GLN A 79 -6.83 11.70 -13.93
N THR A 80 -6.24 10.71 -13.26
CA THR A 80 -5.66 9.53 -13.90
C THR A 80 -6.34 8.24 -13.44
N PHE A 81 -6.70 8.16 -12.17
CA PHE A 81 -7.21 6.95 -11.55
C PHE A 81 -8.68 7.07 -11.16
N THR A 82 -9.37 5.95 -11.24
CA THR A 82 -10.71 5.76 -10.67
C THR A 82 -10.56 5.21 -9.24
N ALA A 83 -11.35 5.72 -8.30
CA ALA A 83 -11.38 5.19 -6.94
C ALA A 83 -11.97 3.78 -6.90
N GLY A 84 -11.41 2.91 -6.06
CA GLY A 84 -12.02 1.65 -5.66
C GLY A 84 -13.18 1.88 -4.69
N ASP A 85 -13.95 0.81 -4.44
CA ASP A 85 -15.17 0.85 -3.61
C ASP A 85 -15.27 -0.33 -2.63
N GLN A 86 -14.23 -1.17 -2.54
CA GLN A 86 -14.24 -2.38 -1.73
C GLN A 86 -13.20 -2.34 -0.62
N ILE A 87 -13.64 -2.71 0.59
CA ILE A 87 -12.73 -3.00 1.71
C ILE A 87 -12.08 -4.36 1.42
N THR A 88 -10.78 -4.46 1.63
CA THR A 88 -10.04 -5.67 1.33
C THR A 88 -9.53 -6.32 2.61
N VAL A 89 -10.12 -7.46 2.96
CA VAL A 89 -9.67 -8.38 4.00
C VAL A 89 -9.61 -9.79 3.38
N PHE A 90 -8.55 -10.54 3.66
CA PHE A 90 -8.33 -11.86 3.08
C PHE A 90 -7.74 -12.83 4.10
N GLU A 91 -8.00 -14.12 3.88
CA GLU A 91 -7.53 -15.21 4.75
C GLU A 91 -6.15 -15.70 4.34
N THR A 92 -5.33 -15.99 5.33
CA THR A 92 -4.05 -16.68 5.18
C THR A 92 -3.94 -17.75 6.26
N GLU A 93 -2.94 -18.64 6.18
CA GLU A 93 -2.63 -19.58 7.28
C GLU A 93 -2.18 -18.88 8.57
N PHE A 94 -1.88 -17.58 8.52
CA PHE A 94 -1.47 -16.78 9.68
C PHE A 94 -2.65 -15.96 10.26
N GLY A 95 -3.84 -16.12 9.68
CA GLY A 95 -5.05 -15.38 10.04
C GLY A 95 -5.48 -14.36 8.98
N ARG A 96 -6.47 -13.54 9.33
CA ARG A 96 -7.03 -12.52 8.44
C ARG A 96 -6.12 -11.31 8.35
N MET A 97 -5.93 -10.81 7.14
CA MET A 97 -5.08 -9.67 6.80
C MET A 97 -5.91 -8.59 6.09
N GLY A 98 -5.65 -7.34 6.42
CA GLY A 98 -6.21 -6.18 5.73
C GLY A 98 -5.21 -5.58 4.75
N LEU A 99 -5.69 -4.97 3.68
CA LEU A 99 -4.88 -4.27 2.68
C LEU A 99 -5.50 -2.93 2.32
N CYS A 100 -4.69 -1.88 2.36
CA CYS A 100 -5.01 -0.56 1.86
C CYS A 100 -3.81 0.05 1.13
N ILE A 101 -3.97 1.16 0.42
CA ILE A 101 -2.88 1.78 -0.35
C ILE A 101 -2.68 3.24 0.06
N CYS A 102 -1.48 3.56 0.55
CA CYS A 102 -0.96 4.91 0.74
C CYS A 102 -1.94 5.87 1.45
N PHE A 103 -2.62 6.72 0.69
CA PHE A 103 -3.55 7.74 1.22
C PHE A 103 -4.73 7.15 1.99
N ASP A 104 -5.10 5.89 1.72
CA ASP A 104 -6.14 5.16 2.45
C ASP A 104 -5.87 5.11 3.96
N ILE A 105 -4.59 5.03 4.39
CA ILE A 105 -4.23 4.94 5.81
C ILE A 105 -4.65 6.19 6.61
N ARG A 106 -4.94 7.30 5.94
CA ARG A 106 -5.39 8.54 6.59
C ARG A 106 -6.83 8.46 7.07
N PHE A 107 -7.61 7.54 6.52
CA PHE A 107 -9.02 7.35 6.83
C PHE A 107 -9.18 6.27 7.90
N PRO A 108 -9.40 6.66 9.18
CA PRO A 108 -9.50 5.70 10.28
C PRO A 108 -10.66 4.72 10.10
N GLU A 109 -11.71 5.14 9.41
CA GLU A 109 -12.90 4.33 9.13
C GLU A 109 -12.53 3.06 8.35
N LEU A 110 -11.67 3.17 7.34
CA LEU A 110 -11.25 2.01 6.55
C LEU A 110 -10.45 1.01 7.41
N SER A 111 -9.50 1.48 8.20
CA SER A 111 -8.74 0.63 9.12
C SER A 111 -9.64 -0.02 10.17
N ARG A 112 -10.62 0.73 10.70
CA ARG A 112 -11.60 0.22 11.65
C ARG A 112 -12.45 -0.88 11.04
N LEU A 113 -12.95 -0.70 9.82
CA LEU A 113 -13.77 -1.68 9.13
C LEU A 113 -12.99 -2.97 8.84
N MET A 114 -11.72 -2.87 8.42
CA MET A 114 -10.85 -4.04 8.25
C MET A 114 -10.64 -4.78 9.57
N ALA A 115 -10.39 -4.07 10.67
CA ALA A 115 -10.22 -4.68 11.99
C ALA A 115 -11.50 -5.36 12.49
N LEU A 116 -12.67 -4.74 12.30
CA LEU A 116 -13.97 -5.32 12.65
C LEU A 116 -14.29 -6.55 11.80
N ASP A 117 -13.84 -6.60 10.55
CA ASP A 117 -13.91 -7.80 9.71
C ASP A 117 -12.81 -8.84 10.06
N GLY A 118 -12.09 -8.64 11.16
CA GLY A 118 -11.19 -9.61 11.78
C GLY A 118 -9.72 -9.53 11.34
N ALA A 119 -9.32 -8.52 10.57
CA ALA A 119 -7.91 -8.34 10.21
C ALA A 119 -7.05 -8.20 11.47
N LYS A 120 -5.94 -8.96 11.53
CA LYS A 120 -4.93 -8.89 12.59
C LYS A 120 -3.73 -8.07 12.20
N VAL A 121 -3.48 -7.97 10.91
CA VAL A 121 -2.42 -7.15 10.32
C VAL A 121 -3.02 -6.33 9.18
N ILE A 122 -2.72 -5.05 9.10
CA ILE A 122 -3.08 -4.18 7.99
C ILE A 122 -1.80 -3.82 7.24
N PHE A 123 -1.72 -4.24 5.99
CA PHE A 123 -0.64 -3.88 5.07
C PHE A 123 -1.00 -2.63 4.29
N CYS A 124 -0.02 -1.74 4.14
CA CYS A 124 -0.18 -0.50 3.41
C CYS A 124 1.08 -0.20 2.57
N PRO A 125 1.16 -0.69 1.33
CA PRO A 125 2.14 -0.17 0.39
C PRO A 125 1.86 1.31 0.14
N ALA A 126 2.91 2.15 0.24
CA ALA A 126 2.74 3.59 0.21
C ALA A 126 4.02 4.30 -0.23
N SER A 127 3.87 5.52 -0.73
CA SER A 127 5.00 6.42 -0.95
C SER A 127 4.60 7.83 -0.51
N PHE A 128 4.96 8.20 0.73
CA PHE A 128 4.77 9.57 1.22
C PHE A 128 5.91 10.44 0.71
N ASN A 129 5.60 11.70 0.39
CA ASN A 129 6.60 12.70 0.00
C ASN A 129 7.36 13.25 1.22
N MET A 130 8.36 14.07 0.98
CA MET A 130 9.19 14.68 2.03
C MET A 130 8.46 15.75 2.86
N THR A 131 7.32 16.25 2.41
CA THR A 131 6.48 17.20 3.18
C THR A 131 5.66 16.46 4.23
N THR A 132 4.95 15.43 3.82
CA THR A 132 4.01 14.72 4.69
C THR A 132 4.63 13.51 5.40
N GLY A 133 5.68 12.93 4.82
CA GLY A 133 6.34 11.75 5.38
C GLY A 133 6.88 11.98 6.79
N PRO A 134 7.76 12.97 7.03
CA PRO A 134 8.31 13.24 8.36
C PRO A 134 7.24 13.54 9.41
N ALA A 135 6.16 14.22 9.04
CA ALA A 135 5.11 14.63 9.95
C ALA A 135 4.06 13.54 10.22
N HIS A 136 3.74 12.71 9.23
CA HIS A 136 2.54 11.86 9.28
C HIS A 136 2.81 10.37 9.21
N TRP A 137 3.92 9.92 8.61
CA TRP A 137 4.16 8.49 8.35
C TRP A 137 4.06 7.65 9.63
N GLU A 138 4.96 7.86 10.58
CA GLU A 138 4.97 7.11 11.84
C GLU A 138 3.69 7.32 12.64
N LEU A 139 3.23 8.57 12.75
CA LEU A 139 2.02 8.91 13.49
C LEU A 139 0.81 8.11 12.98
N MET A 140 0.60 8.04 11.66
CA MET A 140 -0.54 7.33 11.07
C MET A 140 -0.49 5.83 11.36
N PHE A 141 0.64 5.17 11.12
CA PHE A 141 0.76 3.73 11.34
C PHE A 141 0.59 3.35 12.80
N ARG A 142 1.20 4.11 13.73
CA ARG A 142 1.05 3.90 15.16
C ARG A 142 -0.39 4.12 15.63
N ALA A 143 -1.04 5.18 15.15
CA ALA A 143 -2.43 5.47 15.49
C ALA A 143 -3.35 4.33 15.03
N ARG A 144 -3.24 3.89 13.75
CA ARG A 144 -4.06 2.80 13.21
C ARG A 144 -3.84 1.47 13.93
N ALA A 145 -2.60 1.17 14.31
CA ALA A 145 -2.26 -0.02 15.08
C ALA A 145 -2.92 0.02 16.47
N LEU A 146 -2.70 1.11 17.21
CA LEU A 146 -3.15 1.27 18.59
C LEU A 146 -4.69 1.29 18.70
N GLU A 147 -5.36 2.13 17.92
CA GLU A 147 -6.82 2.32 18.00
C GLU A 147 -7.63 1.10 17.55
N ASN A 148 -7.03 0.21 16.74
CA ASN A 148 -7.66 -1.00 16.22
C ASN A 148 -7.12 -2.28 16.86
N GLN A 149 -6.06 -2.20 17.66
CA GLN A 149 -5.38 -3.34 18.30
C GLN A 149 -4.92 -4.38 17.28
N VAL A 150 -4.35 -3.91 16.17
CA VAL A 150 -3.82 -4.73 15.07
C VAL A 150 -2.36 -4.35 14.80
N PHE A 151 -1.61 -5.22 14.14
CA PHE A 151 -0.34 -4.83 13.57
C PHE A 151 -0.56 -3.96 12.33
N THR A 152 0.32 -3.00 12.08
CA THR A 152 0.36 -2.27 10.80
C THR A 152 1.73 -2.40 10.16
N VAL A 153 1.74 -2.58 8.85
CA VAL A 153 2.95 -2.73 8.05
C VAL A 153 2.92 -1.69 6.93
N GLY A 154 3.78 -0.70 7.04
CA GLY A 154 4.01 0.30 5.99
C GLY A 154 5.20 -0.11 5.14
N CYS A 155 4.99 -0.35 3.84
CA CYS A 155 6.05 -0.65 2.88
C CYS A 155 6.20 0.52 1.90
N ALA A 156 7.37 1.14 1.88
CA ALA A 156 7.67 2.29 1.03
C ALA A 156 8.88 2.01 0.14
N SER A 157 8.91 2.67 -1.03
CA SER A 157 10.10 2.68 -1.86
C SER A 157 11.27 3.36 -1.14
N ALA A 158 12.49 2.89 -1.38
CA ALA A 158 13.70 3.60 -0.99
C ALA A 158 13.75 5.00 -1.59
N ARG A 159 14.49 5.90 -0.95
CA ARG A 159 14.57 7.30 -1.36
C ARG A 159 15.57 7.49 -2.49
N ASP A 160 15.07 7.90 -3.64
CA ASP A 160 15.90 8.45 -4.70
C ASP A 160 15.82 9.98 -4.69
N VAL A 161 16.90 10.64 -4.24
CA VAL A 161 16.97 12.11 -4.16
C VAL A 161 17.09 12.78 -5.53
N LYS A 162 17.39 12.00 -6.60
CA LYS A 162 17.49 12.48 -7.97
C LYS A 162 16.23 12.20 -8.78
N GLY A 163 15.30 11.39 -8.23
CA GLY A 163 14.04 11.06 -8.88
C GLY A 163 13.10 12.26 -8.99
N SER A 164 12.18 12.19 -9.92
CA SER A 164 11.11 13.20 -10.07
C SER A 164 10.15 13.22 -8.88
N TYR A 165 10.08 12.15 -8.11
CA TYR A 165 9.35 12.02 -6.85
C TYR A 165 10.29 11.48 -5.77
N VAL A 166 10.49 12.26 -4.71
CA VAL A 166 11.36 11.88 -3.59
C VAL A 166 10.51 11.26 -2.49
N SER A 167 10.58 9.93 -2.37
CA SER A 167 9.91 9.19 -1.31
C SER A 167 10.52 9.48 0.06
N TYR A 168 9.68 9.55 1.10
CA TYR A 168 10.15 9.57 2.49
C TYR A 168 10.81 8.25 2.87
N ALA A 169 10.47 7.13 2.22
CA ALA A 169 10.89 5.78 2.56
C ALA A 169 10.43 5.37 3.98
N ASN A 170 11.33 4.81 4.80
CA ASN A 170 11.06 4.46 6.20
C ASN A 170 10.00 3.37 6.40
N SER A 171 10.04 2.30 5.58
CA SER A 171 9.19 1.12 5.82
C SER A 171 9.22 0.70 7.28
N MET A 172 8.08 0.26 7.83
CA MET A 172 7.98 -0.02 9.25
C MET A 172 6.95 -1.09 9.59
N ILE A 173 7.17 -1.75 10.72
CA ILE A 173 6.23 -2.68 11.35
C ILE A 173 5.88 -2.12 12.72
N VAL A 174 4.59 -2.02 13.04
CA VAL A 174 4.09 -1.48 14.31
C VAL A 174 3.22 -2.51 15.00
N SER A 175 3.41 -2.66 16.31
CA SER A 175 2.63 -3.55 17.17
C SER A 175 1.23 -3.00 17.49
N PRO A 176 0.29 -3.84 17.97
CA PRO A 176 -1.02 -3.38 18.46
C PRO A 176 -0.94 -2.40 19.64
N TRP A 177 0.20 -2.33 20.32
CA TRP A 177 0.47 -1.37 21.41
C TRP A 177 0.96 -0.02 20.88
N GLY A 178 1.23 0.10 19.58
CA GLY A 178 1.76 1.30 18.96
C GLY A 178 3.29 1.39 18.97
N ASP A 179 4.00 0.32 19.37
CA ASP A 179 5.47 0.30 19.32
C ASP A 179 5.97 0.01 17.91
N VAL A 180 6.98 0.75 17.47
CA VAL A 180 7.69 0.46 16.22
C VAL A 180 8.62 -0.73 16.46
N LEU A 181 8.24 -1.90 15.92
CA LEU A 181 9.00 -3.15 16.09
C LEU A 181 10.22 -3.19 15.17
N ALA A 182 10.06 -2.72 13.94
CA ALA A 182 11.13 -2.62 12.96
C ALA A 182 10.93 -1.40 12.07
N ARG A 183 12.03 -0.80 11.62
CA ARG A 183 12.03 0.35 10.73
C ARG A 183 13.23 0.32 9.80
N ALA A 184 12.98 0.47 8.51
CA ALA A 184 14.01 0.80 7.54
C ALA A 184 14.40 2.28 7.60
N GLY A 185 15.55 2.64 7.07
CA GLY A 185 15.94 4.02 6.82
C GLY A 185 15.42 4.54 5.48
N ALA A 186 16.23 5.41 4.88
CA ALA A 186 15.97 5.94 3.55
C ALA A 186 16.42 5.01 2.42
N ASP A 187 17.39 4.17 2.68
CA ASP A 187 18.02 3.28 1.71
C ASP A 187 17.23 1.97 1.52
N GLU A 188 17.61 1.20 0.50
CA GLU A 188 17.07 -0.15 0.29
C GLU A 188 17.39 -1.05 1.48
N ALA A 189 16.37 -1.68 2.02
CA ALA A 189 16.49 -2.56 3.18
C ALA A 189 15.38 -3.61 3.23
N ILE A 190 15.65 -4.70 3.93
CA ILE A 190 14.66 -5.71 4.33
C ILE A 190 14.52 -5.61 5.85
N ILE A 191 13.30 -5.51 6.33
CA ILE A 191 12.95 -5.56 7.75
C ILE A 191 12.05 -6.77 8.03
N THR A 192 12.30 -7.43 9.14
CA THR A 192 11.56 -8.62 9.59
C THR A 192 11.19 -8.49 11.06
#